data_f40c99add3a8049a4ddcdeed27367021
#
_entry.id   f40c99add3a8049a4ddcdeed27367021
#
_cell.length_a   1.000
_cell.length_b   1.000
_cell.length_c   1.000
_cell.angle_alpha   90.00
_cell.angle_beta   90.00
_cell.angle_gamma   90.00
#
_symmetry.space_group_name_H-M   'P 1'
#
loop_
_entity.id
_entity.type
_entity.pdbx_description
1 polymer ?
#
loop_
_entity_poly.entity_id
_entity_poly.type
_entity_poly.pdbx_seq_one_letter_code
_entity_poly.pdbx_strand_id
1 'polypeptide(L)'
;MAYSDDGTGPVVVLLHAVLHDRHDFDGIKPDLARHYRVIAVDWPGHGESPAPSFTPSAALYADALEDLVTALDLPPAVFIGSSVGGYCASRLAITDPARVAGLVLVDTGGFLGGTVARAYCRILGTPAVMRRVLPRFVRSYLRAQSDNDHAVLRRVTDRARTAEGVALTAALWRSFAAAEADLRARADRISAPTLIVWGAHDTAIPLRFGRATQRAIAGSRLEVLATGHLPFSSQPRGFLAVLAPFLGEVQPCSSR
;
A
#
# COMPACT_ATOMS: atom_id res chain seq x y z
N MET A 1 -15.61 4.57 -3.91
CA MET A 1 -14.22 4.96 -4.20
C MET A 1 -14.06 5.17 -5.70
N ALA A 2 -13.26 6.18 -6.12
CA ALA A 2 -12.84 6.31 -7.51
C ALA A 2 -11.77 5.24 -7.82
N TYR A 3 -11.72 4.78 -9.06
CA TYR A 3 -10.72 3.82 -9.52
C TYR A 3 -10.54 3.94 -11.04
N SER A 4 -9.41 3.47 -11.56
CA SER A 4 -9.23 3.17 -12.98
C SER A 4 -9.27 1.65 -13.19
N ASP A 5 -9.69 1.21 -14.37
CA ASP A 5 -9.82 -0.20 -14.77
C ASP A 5 -9.24 -0.33 -16.18
N ASP A 6 -8.05 -0.87 -16.28
CA ASP A 6 -7.24 -0.88 -17.51
C ASP A 6 -6.84 -2.32 -17.86
N GLY A 7 -6.80 -2.64 -19.16
CA GLY A 7 -6.38 -3.96 -19.64
C GLY A 7 -7.43 -5.05 -19.49
N THR A 8 -7.02 -6.29 -19.73
CA THR A 8 -7.89 -7.49 -19.65
C THR A 8 -7.07 -8.69 -19.15
N GLY A 9 -7.75 -9.73 -18.63
CA GLY A 9 -7.09 -10.93 -18.12
C GLY A 9 -7.23 -11.11 -16.62
N PRO A 10 -6.30 -11.82 -15.96
CA PRO A 10 -6.30 -11.98 -14.51
C PRO A 10 -6.24 -10.64 -13.79
N VAL A 11 -6.90 -10.53 -12.62
CA VAL A 11 -7.08 -9.23 -11.95
C VAL A 11 -5.91 -8.90 -11.04
N VAL A 12 -5.38 -7.68 -11.17
CA VAL A 12 -4.41 -7.07 -10.26
C VAL A 12 -5.00 -5.77 -9.70
N VAL A 13 -5.03 -5.64 -8.38
CA VAL A 13 -5.56 -4.47 -7.68
C VAL A 13 -4.40 -3.68 -7.05
N LEU A 14 -4.30 -2.39 -7.36
CA LEU A 14 -3.24 -1.49 -6.89
C LEU A 14 -3.77 -0.55 -5.81
N LEU A 15 -3.14 -0.57 -4.63
CA LEU A 15 -3.58 0.09 -3.41
C LEU A 15 -2.49 1.03 -2.89
N HIS A 16 -2.69 2.34 -3.02
CA HIS A 16 -1.69 3.35 -2.67
C HIS A 16 -1.53 3.61 -1.16
N ALA A 17 -0.49 4.35 -0.80
CA ALA A 17 -0.19 4.79 0.57
C ALA A 17 -1.08 5.96 1.03
N VAL A 18 -1.06 6.28 2.34
CA VAL A 18 -1.72 7.47 2.88
C VAL A 18 -1.14 8.76 2.27
N LEU A 19 -2.00 9.73 1.99
CA LEU A 19 -1.69 11.01 1.35
C LEU A 19 -1.46 10.93 -0.17
N HIS A 20 -1.31 9.75 -0.72
CA HIS A 20 -1.04 9.43 -2.11
C HIS A 20 -2.33 9.27 -2.94
N ASP A 21 -2.21 8.80 -4.16
CA ASP A 21 -3.31 8.47 -5.07
C ASP A 21 -2.92 7.37 -6.07
N ARG A 22 -3.88 6.90 -6.89
CA ARG A 22 -3.67 5.83 -7.88
C ARG A 22 -2.58 6.14 -8.92
N HIS A 23 -2.25 7.41 -9.15
CA HIS A 23 -1.22 7.83 -10.10
C HIS A 23 0.22 7.53 -9.63
N ASP A 24 0.41 7.09 -8.40
CA ASP A 24 1.70 6.59 -7.95
C ASP A 24 2.18 5.37 -8.76
N PHE A 25 1.23 4.62 -9.32
CA PHE A 25 1.47 3.41 -10.12
C PHE A 25 1.63 3.66 -11.61
N ASP A 26 1.58 4.91 -12.08
CA ASP A 26 1.63 5.24 -13.52
C ASP A 26 2.92 4.71 -14.19
N GLY A 27 4.01 4.56 -13.42
CA GLY A 27 5.27 4.00 -13.91
C GLY A 27 5.27 2.49 -14.18
N ILE A 28 4.29 1.74 -13.65
CA ILE A 28 4.19 0.27 -13.82
C ILE A 28 2.85 -0.18 -14.43
N LYS A 29 1.80 0.61 -14.26
CA LYS A 29 0.44 0.27 -14.68
C LYS A 29 0.34 -0.06 -16.19
N PRO A 30 0.96 0.70 -17.12
CA PRO A 30 0.89 0.38 -18.55
C PRO A 30 1.50 -0.98 -18.91
N ASP A 31 2.58 -1.38 -18.24
CA ASP A 31 3.21 -2.68 -18.49
C ASP A 31 2.35 -3.83 -17.94
N LEU A 32 1.75 -3.64 -16.76
CA LEU A 32 0.82 -4.61 -16.18
C LEU A 32 -0.43 -4.78 -17.04
N ALA A 33 -1.01 -3.68 -17.53
CA ALA A 33 -2.25 -3.68 -18.31
C ALA A 33 -2.14 -4.40 -19.67
N ARG A 34 -0.93 -4.72 -20.12
CA ARG A 34 -0.73 -5.56 -21.34
C ARG A 34 -1.15 -7.02 -21.12
N HIS A 35 -1.14 -7.49 -19.86
CA HIS A 35 -1.32 -8.90 -19.53
C HIS A 35 -2.38 -9.14 -18.45
N TYR A 36 -2.78 -8.10 -17.73
CA TYR A 36 -3.68 -8.16 -16.58
C TYR A 36 -4.77 -7.10 -16.70
N ARG A 37 -5.93 -7.37 -16.10
CA ARG A 37 -6.89 -6.32 -15.79
C ARG A 37 -6.43 -5.62 -14.52
N VAL A 38 -6.05 -4.36 -14.63
CA VAL A 38 -5.44 -3.57 -13.56
C VAL A 38 -6.43 -2.57 -13.00
N ILE A 39 -6.80 -2.73 -11.74
CA ILE A 39 -7.69 -1.83 -11.01
C ILE A 39 -6.84 -1.02 -10.02
N ALA A 40 -6.69 0.29 -10.25
CA ALA A 40 -6.00 1.17 -9.34
C ALA A 40 -6.99 2.09 -8.63
N VAL A 41 -7.03 2.05 -7.30
CA VAL A 41 -8.04 2.75 -6.49
C VAL A 41 -7.52 4.05 -5.90
N ASP A 42 -8.42 4.98 -5.64
CA ASP A 42 -8.19 6.09 -4.72
C ASP A 42 -8.96 5.82 -3.42
N TRP A 43 -8.28 5.80 -2.29
CA TRP A 43 -8.92 5.65 -0.98
C TRP A 43 -9.90 6.79 -0.69
N PRO A 44 -10.93 6.59 0.16
CA PRO A 44 -11.82 7.69 0.57
C PRO A 44 -11.03 8.91 1.04
N GLY A 45 -11.37 10.07 0.47
CA GLY A 45 -10.65 11.31 0.74
C GLY A 45 -9.30 11.44 0.03
N HIS A 46 -8.91 10.57 -0.91
CA HIS A 46 -7.70 10.67 -1.72
C HIS A 46 -8.05 10.77 -3.21
N GLY A 47 -7.13 11.33 -4.00
CA GLY A 47 -7.28 11.45 -5.44
C GLY A 47 -8.63 12.04 -5.84
N GLU A 48 -9.38 11.30 -6.65
CA GLU A 48 -10.73 11.68 -7.10
C GLU A 48 -11.84 11.11 -6.20
N SER A 49 -11.51 10.34 -5.16
CA SER A 49 -12.50 9.86 -4.20
C SER A 49 -12.97 10.98 -3.27
N PRO A 50 -14.29 11.10 -3.04
CA PRO A 50 -14.83 12.11 -2.14
C PRO A 50 -14.33 11.92 -0.71
N ALA A 51 -14.32 13.01 0.06
CA ALA A 51 -14.01 12.95 1.48
C ALA A 51 -15.02 12.03 2.20
N PRO A 52 -14.56 11.13 3.08
CA PRO A 52 -15.45 10.25 3.81
C PRO A 52 -16.27 11.04 4.85
N SER A 53 -17.47 10.57 5.15
CA SER A 53 -18.31 11.13 6.22
C SER A 53 -17.87 10.68 7.63
N PHE A 54 -16.87 9.83 7.71
CA PHE A 54 -16.31 9.27 8.96
C PHE A 54 -14.85 9.70 9.14
N THR A 55 -14.34 9.58 10.35
CA THR A 55 -12.90 9.77 10.61
C THR A 55 -12.11 8.63 9.97
N PRO A 56 -11.17 8.92 9.04
CA PRO A 56 -10.40 7.90 8.36
C PRO A 56 -9.59 7.02 9.32
N SER A 57 -9.61 5.72 9.07
CA SER A 57 -8.77 4.75 9.79
C SER A 57 -8.34 3.61 8.86
N ALA A 58 -7.26 2.94 9.21
CA ALA A 58 -6.79 1.77 8.46
C ALA A 58 -7.86 0.66 8.40
N ALA A 59 -8.61 0.46 9.49
CA ALA A 59 -9.70 -0.51 9.54
C ALA A 59 -10.82 -0.17 8.56
N LEU A 60 -11.30 1.08 8.56
CA LEU A 60 -12.34 1.53 7.63
C LEU A 60 -11.90 1.51 6.17
N TYR A 61 -10.60 1.70 5.89
CA TYR A 61 -10.09 1.54 4.53
C TYR A 61 -10.06 0.07 4.11
N ALA A 62 -9.77 -0.84 5.04
CA ALA A 62 -9.86 -2.27 4.74
C ALA A 62 -11.33 -2.69 4.51
N ASP A 63 -12.29 -2.19 5.30
CA ASP A 63 -13.72 -2.39 5.06
C ASP A 63 -14.13 -1.86 3.66
N ALA A 64 -13.66 -0.66 3.29
CA ALA A 64 -13.92 -0.08 1.97
C ALA A 64 -13.30 -0.89 0.82
N LEU A 65 -12.19 -1.61 1.05
CA LEU A 65 -11.63 -2.55 0.08
C LEU A 65 -12.53 -3.78 -0.07
N GLU A 66 -12.99 -4.35 1.04
CA GLU A 66 -13.91 -5.50 1.05
C GLU A 66 -15.21 -5.16 0.30
N ASP A 67 -15.77 -3.97 0.54
CA ASP A 67 -16.94 -3.44 -0.18
C ASP A 67 -16.67 -3.29 -1.69
N LEU A 68 -15.51 -2.74 -2.07
CA LEU A 68 -15.13 -2.58 -3.49
C LEU A 68 -15.01 -3.93 -4.20
N VAL A 69 -14.31 -4.88 -3.60
CA VAL A 69 -14.12 -6.24 -4.14
C VAL A 69 -15.47 -6.91 -4.36
N THR A 70 -16.40 -6.73 -3.43
CA THR A 70 -17.75 -7.26 -3.52
C THR A 70 -18.58 -6.53 -4.58
N ALA A 71 -18.56 -5.21 -4.60
CA ALA A 71 -19.33 -4.39 -5.53
C ALA A 71 -18.92 -4.57 -7.00
N LEU A 72 -17.63 -4.85 -7.24
CA LEU A 72 -17.12 -5.14 -8.58
C LEU A 72 -17.17 -6.63 -8.94
N ASP A 73 -17.65 -7.47 -8.04
CA ASP A 73 -17.70 -8.94 -8.18
C ASP A 73 -16.36 -9.50 -8.70
N LEU A 74 -15.24 -9.06 -8.06
CA LEU A 74 -13.92 -9.46 -8.51
C LEU A 74 -13.69 -10.95 -8.26
N PRO A 75 -13.12 -11.68 -9.25
CA PRO A 75 -12.59 -13.01 -9.00
C PRO A 75 -11.39 -12.94 -8.04
N PRO A 76 -10.86 -14.08 -7.56
CA PRO A 76 -9.62 -14.09 -6.82
C PRO A 76 -8.53 -13.30 -7.54
N ALA A 77 -7.97 -12.28 -6.88
CA ALA A 77 -7.08 -11.29 -7.49
C ALA A 77 -5.73 -11.21 -6.78
N VAL A 78 -4.73 -10.66 -7.46
CA VAL A 78 -3.48 -10.25 -6.82
C VAL A 78 -3.64 -8.82 -6.32
N PHE A 79 -3.35 -8.59 -5.03
CA PHE A 79 -3.37 -7.26 -4.43
C PHE A 79 -1.94 -6.76 -4.22
N ILE A 80 -1.63 -5.62 -4.82
CA ILE A 80 -0.34 -4.91 -4.65
C ILE A 80 -0.62 -3.70 -3.78
N GLY A 81 -0.24 -3.77 -2.52
CA GLY A 81 -0.55 -2.73 -1.54
C GLY A 81 0.68 -2.06 -0.94
N SER A 82 0.72 -0.72 -1.01
CA SER A 82 1.76 0.10 -0.38
C SER A 82 1.27 0.66 0.95
N SER A 83 2.08 0.55 2.01
CA SER A 83 1.82 1.15 3.32
C SER A 83 0.44 0.75 3.89
N VAL A 84 -0.52 1.70 4.01
CA VAL A 84 -1.91 1.40 4.39
C VAL A 84 -2.60 0.47 3.39
N GLY A 85 -2.28 0.60 2.10
CA GLY A 85 -2.78 -0.32 1.08
C GLY A 85 -2.35 -1.76 1.32
N GLY A 86 -1.09 -1.96 1.75
CA GLY A 86 -0.59 -3.28 2.14
C GLY A 86 -1.26 -3.82 3.40
N TYR A 87 -1.56 -2.95 4.37
CA TYR A 87 -2.39 -3.32 5.53
C TYR A 87 -3.78 -3.80 5.10
N CYS A 88 -4.47 -3.04 4.24
CA CYS A 88 -5.81 -3.40 3.77
C CYS A 88 -5.81 -4.74 3.01
N ALA A 89 -4.85 -4.93 2.12
CA ALA A 89 -4.68 -6.19 1.39
C ALA A 89 -4.38 -7.37 2.32
N SER A 90 -3.51 -7.17 3.32
CA SER A 90 -3.20 -8.21 4.33
C SER A 90 -4.42 -8.55 5.18
N ARG A 91 -5.22 -7.54 5.56
CA ARG A 91 -6.45 -7.78 6.31
C ARG A 91 -7.46 -8.57 5.46
N LEU A 92 -7.66 -8.23 4.21
CA LEU A 92 -8.51 -8.99 3.29
C LEU A 92 -8.03 -10.45 3.18
N ALA A 93 -6.72 -10.68 3.04
CA ALA A 93 -6.16 -12.03 3.00
C ALA A 93 -6.39 -12.84 4.30
N ILE A 94 -6.59 -12.16 5.44
CA ILE A 94 -6.91 -12.78 6.73
C ILE A 94 -8.42 -13.03 6.87
N THR A 95 -9.28 -12.11 6.41
CA THR A 95 -10.74 -12.15 6.61
C THR A 95 -11.45 -12.94 5.52
N ASP A 96 -11.00 -12.83 4.27
CA ASP A 96 -11.53 -13.56 3.11
C ASP A 96 -10.41 -14.05 2.17
N PRO A 97 -9.67 -15.10 2.59
CA PRO A 97 -8.53 -15.62 1.82
C PRO A 97 -8.92 -16.11 0.42
N ALA A 98 -10.18 -16.49 0.19
CA ALA A 98 -10.66 -16.94 -1.11
C ALA A 98 -10.63 -15.86 -2.20
N ARG A 99 -10.64 -14.59 -1.82
CA ARG A 99 -10.55 -13.43 -2.73
C ARG A 99 -9.11 -13.09 -3.14
N VAL A 100 -8.10 -13.67 -2.47
CA VAL A 100 -6.70 -13.27 -2.64
C VAL A 100 -5.90 -14.40 -3.31
N ALA A 101 -5.67 -14.27 -4.61
CA ALA A 101 -4.83 -15.20 -5.38
C ALA A 101 -3.33 -15.01 -5.08
N GLY A 102 -2.92 -13.79 -4.74
CA GLY A 102 -1.55 -13.45 -4.36
C GLY A 102 -1.48 -12.09 -3.68
N LEU A 103 -0.46 -11.89 -2.85
CA LEU A 103 -0.27 -10.69 -2.05
C LEU A 103 1.11 -10.09 -2.32
N VAL A 104 1.15 -8.81 -2.69
CA VAL A 104 2.39 -8.04 -2.85
C VAL A 104 2.36 -6.88 -1.87
N LEU A 105 3.22 -6.95 -0.86
CA LEU A 105 3.29 -5.99 0.24
C LEU A 105 4.49 -5.06 0.03
N VAL A 106 4.21 -3.79 -0.24
CA VAL A 106 5.24 -2.79 -0.51
C VAL A 106 5.33 -1.83 0.68
N ASP A 107 6.46 -1.85 1.39
CA ASP A 107 6.70 -0.98 2.55
C ASP A 107 5.48 -0.91 3.50
N THR A 108 4.90 -2.08 3.79
CA THR A 108 3.54 -2.22 4.34
C THR A 108 3.44 -1.83 5.81
N GLY A 109 2.27 -1.30 6.19
CA GLY A 109 1.81 -1.21 7.58
C GLY A 109 1.26 -2.54 8.11
N GLY A 110 0.82 -2.55 9.37
CA GLY A 110 0.14 -3.69 9.99
C GLY A 110 1.06 -4.70 10.71
N PHE A 111 2.36 -4.68 10.45
CA PHE A 111 3.34 -5.60 11.08
C PHE A 111 4.37 -4.88 11.97
N LEU A 112 4.08 -3.63 12.30
CA LEU A 112 4.99 -2.74 13.03
C LEU A 112 5.06 -3.01 14.55
N GLY A 113 4.22 -3.73 15.12
CA GLY A 113 4.03 -4.09 16.52
C GLY A 113 5.00 -3.58 17.60
N GLY A 114 4.52 -3.64 18.84
CA GLY A 114 5.28 -3.21 20.01
C GLY A 114 4.97 -1.79 20.48
N THR A 115 5.35 -1.51 21.74
CA THR A 115 5.01 -0.26 22.43
C THR A 115 5.62 0.98 21.76
N VAL A 116 6.86 0.85 21.27
CA VAL A 116 7.59 1.94 20.61
C VAL A 116 6.92 2.32 19.28
N ALA A 117 6.56 1.33 18.45
CA ALA A 117 5.88 1.58 17.20
C ALA A 117 4.50 2.24 17.42
N ARG A 118 3.74 1.77 18.40
CA ARG A 118 2.46 2.39 18.79
C ARG A 118 2.62 3.80 19.29
N ALA A 119 3.65 4.07 20.12
CA ALA A 119 3.95 5.43 20.56
C ALA A 119 4.32 6.36 19.41
N TYR A 120 5.13 5.88 18.46
CA TYR A 120 5.47 6.59 17.24
C TYR A 120 4.23 6.95 16.41
N CYS A 121 3.33 5.98 16.19
CA CYS A 121 2.06 6.20 15.50
C CYS A 121 1.15 7.20 16.23
N ARG A 122 1.10 7.19 17.57
CA ARG A 122 0.34 8.17 18.36
C ARG A 122 0.90 9.58 18.20
N ILE A 123 2.22 9.73 18.24
CA ILE A 123 2.89 11.04 18.11
C ILE A 123 2.59 11.63 16.73
N LEU A 124 2.83 10.86 15.65
CA LEU A 124 2.51 11.28 14.29
C LEU A 124 0.99 11.43 14.05
N GLY A 125 0.18 10.68 14.78
CA GLY A 125 -1.28 10.83 14.80
C GLY A 125 -1.81 12.08 15.51
N THR A 126 -0.93 12.96 16.01
CA THR A 126 -1.33 14.25 16.59
C THR A 126 -1.33 15.32 15.49
N PRO A 127 -2.47 15.95 15.15
CA PRO A 127 -2.55 16.89 14.02
C PRO A 127 -1.55 18.05 14.08
N ALA A 128 -1.29 18.59 15.28
CA ALA A 128 -0.32 19.67 15.47
C ALA A 128 1.13 19.23 15.15
N VAL A 129 1.50 18.00 15.55
CA VAL A 129 2.80 17.40 15.21
C VAL A 129 2.86 17.11 13.72
N MET A 130 1.84 16.44 13.18
CA MET A 130 1.77 16.07 11.77
C MET A 130 1.91 17.32 10.88
N ARG A 131 1.16 18.37 11.14
CA ARG A 131 1.25 19.64 10.39
C ARG A 131 2.68 20.20 10.34
N ARG A 132 3.43 20.06 11.42
CA ARG A 132 4.79 20.59 11.53
C ARG A 132 5.82 19.74 10.76
N VAL A 133 5.64 18.42 10.77
CA VAL A 133 6.66 17.49 10.23
C VAL A 133 6.37 17.03 8.81
N LEU A 134 5.08 16.95 8.39
CA LEU A 134 4.64 16.28 7.19
C LEU A 134 5.36 16.72 5.90
N PRO A 135 5.56 18.01 5.60
CA PRO A 135 6.22 18.43 4.36
C PRO A 135 7.70 17.99 4.25
N ARG A 136 8.40 17.89 5.39
CA ARG A 136 9.78 17.37 5.44
C ARG A 136 9.78 15.85 5.44
N PHE A 137 8.83 15.24 6.12
CA PHE A 137 8.67 13.80 6.21
C PHE A 137 8.41 13.19 4.83
N VAL A 138 7.52 13.79 4.01
CA VAL A 138 7.26 13.39 2.63
C VAL A 138 8.54 13.32 1.80
N ARG A 139 9.36 14.36 1.83
CA ARG A 139 10.63 14.39 1.10
C ARG A 139 11.62 13.33 1.59
N SER A 140 11.63 13.07 2.89
CA SER A 140 12.53 12.10 3.51
C SER A 140 12.21 10.66 3.08
N TYR A 141 10.93 10.27 3.10
CA TYR A 141 10.58 8.89 2.81
C TYR A 141 10.49 8.59 1.31
N LEU A 142 10.12 9.56 0.46
CA LEU A 142 10.03 9.35 -0.98
C LEU A 142 11.42 9.22 -1.62
N ARG A 143 12.39 10.07 -1.23
CA ARG A 143 13.73 10.07 -1.83
C ARG A 143 13.69 10.00 -3.36
N ALA A 144 13.00 10.95 -3.98
CA ALA A 144 12.73 10.96 -5.41
C ALA A 144 13.99 10.68 -6.26
N GLN A 145 13.91 9.68 -7.15
CA GLN A 145 15.00 9.21 -8.00
C GLN A 145 14.63 9.22 -9.50
N SER A 146 13.34 9.23 -9.82
CA SER A 146 12.80 9.19 -11.17
C SER A 146 11.93 10.41 -11.46
N ASP A 147 11.63 10.67 -12.73
CA ASP A 147 10.67 11.71 -13.13
C ASP A 147 9.28 11.44 -12.56
N ASN A 148 8.87 10.16 -12.48
CA ASN A 148 7.63 9.75 -11.85
C ASN A 148 7.64 10.10 -10.35
N ASP A 149 8.73 9.81 -9.62
CA ASP A 149 8.86 10.20 -8.21
C ASP A 149 8.76 11.72 -8.01
N HIS A 150 9.35 12.49 -8.92
CA HIS A 150 9.24 13.95 -8.84
C HIS A 150 7.81 14.44 -9.06
N ALA A 151 7.04 13.78 -9.93
CA ALA A 151 5.61 14.07 -10.09
C ALA A 151 4.82 13.68 -8.83
N VAL A 152 5.04 12.49 -8.28
CA VAL A 152 4.47 12.03 -7.00
C VAL A 152 4.82 13.01 -5.88
N LEU A 153 6.09 13.38 -5.74
CA LEU A 153 6.57 14.28 -4.69
C LEU A 153 5.86 15.64 -4.74
N ARG A 154 5.62 16.19 -5.94
CA ARG A 154 4.85 17.45 -6.08
C ARG A 154 3.43 17.26 -5.57
N ARG A 155 2.67 16.29 -6.09
CA ARG A 155 1.26 16.05 -5.68
C ARG A 155 1.15 15.85 -4.17
N VAL A 156 1.97 14.96 -3.61
CA VAL A 156 1.95 14.62 -2.19
C VAL A 156 2.39 15.80 -1.31
N THR A 157 3.39 16.60 -1.76
CA THR A 157 3.82 17.79 -1.02
C THR A 157 2.74 18.86 -1.00
N ASP A 158 2.03 19.07 -2.11
CA ASP A 158 0.95 20.04 -2.18
C ASP A 158 -0.19 19.64 -1.25
N ARG A 159 -0.58 18.37 -1.26
CA ARG A 159 -1.57 17.82 -0.35
C ARG A 159 -1.13 17.87 1.12
N ALA A 160 0.16 17.61 1.41
CA ALA A 160 0.72 17.70 2.75
C ALA A 160 0.64 19.10 3.40
N ARG A 161 0.39 20.13 2.61
CA ARG A 161 0.22 21.52 3.07
C ARG A 161 -1.23 21.89 3.34
N THR A 162 -2.19 21.07 2.91
CA THR A 162 -3.61 21.32 3.15
C THR A 162 -4.04 20.89 4.55
N ALA A 163 -5.05 21.52 5.10
CA ALA A 163 -5.61 21.14 6.40
C ALA A 163 -6.20 19.73 6.35
N GLU A 164 -6.87 19.39 5.24
CA GLU A 164 -7.47 18.08 4.99
C GLU A 164 -6.40 16.98 4.90
N GLY A 165 -5.33 17.21 4.14
CA GLY A 165 -4.23 16.25 4.00
C GLY A 165 -3.53 15.96 5.34
N VAL A 166 -3.32 17.02 6.15
CA VAL A 166 -2.76 16.87 7.50
C VAL A 166 -3.71 16.09 8.42
N ALA A 167 -5.00 16.45 8.44
CA ALA A 167 -5.98 15.82 9.31
C ALA A 167 -6.15 14.32 8.96
N LEU A 168 -6.28 14.01 7.68
CA LEU A 168 -6.40 12.67 7.16
C LEU A 168 -5.16 11.82 7.49
N THR A 169 -3.97 12.36 7.25
CA THR A 169 -2.71 11.66 7.54
C THR A 169 -2.58 11.39 9.04
N ALA A 170 -2.86 12.39 9.88
CA ALA A 170 -2.82 12.23 11.34
C ALA A 170 -3.82 11.16 11.82
N ALA A 171 -5.05 11.15 11.28
CA ALA A 171 -6.07 10.17 11.65
C ALA A 171 -5.62 8.74 11.31
N LEU A 172 -5.07 8.52 10.10
CA LEU A 172 -4.56 7.22 9.68
C LEU A 172 -3.36 6.77 10.51
N TRP A 173 -2.38 7.64 10.76
CA TRP A 173 -1.27 7.30 11.66
C TRP A 173 -1.75 6.94 13.06
N ARG A 174 -2.71 7.69 13.60
CA ARG A 174 -3.31 7.41 14.92
C ARG A 174 -3.99 6.03 14.94
N SER A 175 -4.65 5.63 13.87
CA SER A 175 -5.34 4.34 13.79
C SER A 175 -4.39 3.15 13.89
N PHE A 176 -3.16 3.27 13.39
CA PHE A 176 -2.13 2.24 13.56
C PHE A 176 -1.58 2.10 14.99
N ALA A 177 -1.95 3.00 15.90
CA ALA A 177 -1.62 2.83 17.31
C ALA A 177 -2.59 1.90 18.06
N ALA A 178 -3.71 1.53 17.46
CA ALA A 178 -4.67 0.56 17.99
C ALA A 178 -4.11 -0.86 17.95
N ALA A 179 -4.50 -1.70 18.90
CA ALA A 179 -4.01 -3.07 18.97
C ALA A 179 -4.49 -3.92 17.76
N GLU A 180 -5.68 -3.63 17.28
CA GLU A 180 -6.33 -4.30 16.15
C GLU A 180 -5.60 -4.08 14.81
N ALA A 181 -4.81 -2.99 14.72
CA ALA A 181 -3.99 -2.70 13.55
C ALA A 181 -2.72 -3.55 13.48
N ASP A 182 -2.36 -4.26 14.55
CA ASP A 182 -1.25 -5.21 14.57
C ASP A 182 -1.72 -6.58 14.06
N LEU A 183 -1.37 -6.89 12.80
CA LEU A 183 -1.78 -8.13 12.13
C LEU A 183 -0.89 -9.34 12.48
N ARG A 184 0.22 -9.16 13.19
CA ARG A 184 1.20 -10.22 13.45
C ARG A 184 0.60 -11.45 14.13
N ALA A 185 -0.32 -11.26 15.07
CA ALA A 185 -0.98 -12.36 15.77
C ALA A 185 -1.98 -13.15 14.89
N ARG A 186 -2.25 -12.68 13.68
CA ARG A 186 -3.18 -13.30 12.72
C ARG A 186 -2.51 -13.58 11.38
N ALA A 187 -1.21 -13.36 11.28
CA ALA A 187 -0.45 -13.51 10.03
C ALA A 187 -0.40 -14.97 9.52
N ASP A 188 -0.57 -15.93 10.42
CA ASP A 188 -0.71 -17.37 10.12
C ASP A 188 -1.95 -17.71 9.28
N ARG A 189 -2.96 -16.82 9.25
CA ARG A 189 -4.15 -16.94 8.38
C ARG A 189 -3.92 -16.49 6.94
N ILE A 190 -2.80 -15.82 6.65
CA ILE A 190 -2.44 -15.43 5.29
C ILE A 190 -1.93 -16.69 4.56
N SER A 191 -2.80 -17.32 3.79
CA SER A 191 -2.48 -18.51 3.01
C SER A 191 -2.04 -18.20 1.57
N ALA A 192 -2.34 -16.99 1.09
CA ALA A 192 -1.96 -16.55 -0.25
C ALA A 192 -0.43 -16.46 -0.41
N PRO A 193 0.13 -16.91 -1.55
CA PRO A 193 1.53 -16.63 -1.88
C PRO A 193 1.83 -15.15 -1.69
N THR A 194 2.93 -14.82 -1.00
CA THR A 194 3.23 -13.44 -0.62
C THR A 194 4.62 -13.02 -1.05
N LEU A 195 4.69 -11.94 -1.81
CA LEU A 195 5.91 -11.20 -2.13
C LEU A 195 5.95 -9.91 -1.31
N ILE A 196 7.04 -9.68 -0.60
CA ILE A 196 7.30 -8.45 0.15
C ILE A 196 8.38 -7.68 -0.61
N VAL A 197 8.12 -6.42 -0.97
CA VAL A 197 9.11 -5.54 -1.60
C VAL A 197 9.35 -4.34 -0.69
N TRP A 198 10.62 -4.04 -0.41
CA TRP A 198 10.95 -2.99 0.55
C TRP A 198 12.02 -2.03 0.04
N GLY A 199 11.80 -0.74 0.28
CA GLY A 199 12.82 0.27 0.06
C GLY A 199 13.93 0.21 1.14
N ALA A 200 15.19 0.02 0.73
CA ALA A 200 16.33 -0.01 1.66
C ALA A 200 16.48 1.27 2.49
N HIS A 201 15.98 2.37 1.93
CA HIS A 201 16.13 3.72 2.48
C HIS A 201 14.80 4.32 2.97
N ASP A 202 13.79 3.48 3.18
CA ASP A 202 12.51 3.94 3.72
C ASP A 202 12.68 4.48 5.14
N THR A 203 12.36 5.77 5.32
CA THR A 203 12.39 6.45 6.61
C THR A 203 11.03 6.49 7.30
N ALA A 204 9.94 6.18 6.59
CA ALA A 204 8.61 6.06 7.19
C ALA A 204 8.46 4.72 7.92
N ILE A 205 8.80 3.63 7.23
CA ILE A 205 8.76 2.27 7.77
C ILE A 205 10.11 1.59 7.48
N PRO A 206 11.11 1.73 8.36
CA PRO A 206 12.44 1.17 8.14
C PRO A 206 12.47 -0.33 7.83
N LEU A 207 13.41 -0.76 6.98
CA LEU A 207 13.57 -2.13 6.46
C LEU A 207 13.53 -3.23 7.54
N ARG A 208 13.88 -2.92 8.80
CA ARG A 208 13.74 -3.89 9.90
C ARG A 208 12.30 -4.41 10.06
N PHE A 209 11.30 -3.61 9.66
CA PHE A 209 9.89 -4.02 9.67
C PHE A 209 9.53 -4.90 8.48
N GLY A 210 10.17 -4.71 7.32
CA GLY A 210 10.06 -5.64 6.19
C GLY A 210 10.53 -7.05 6.57
N ARG A 211 11.67 -7.13 7.26
CA ARG A 211 12.16 -8.41 7.81
C ARG A 211 11.24 -8.98 8.90
N ALA A 212 10.58 -8.12 9.69
CA ALA A 212 9.60 -8.57 10.68
C ALA A 212 8.32 -9.08 10.00
N THR A 213 7.87 -8.43 8.93
CA THR A 213 6.74 -8.87 8.10
C THR A 213 7.03 -10.24 7.49
N GLN A 214 8.22 -10.43 6.93
CA GLN A 214 8.64 -11.72 6.37
C GLN A 214 8.63 -12.84 7.41
N ARG A 215 9.11 -12.58 8.62
CA ARG A 215 9.05 -13.57 9.71
C ARG A 215 7.63 -13.89 10.17
N ALA A 216 6.70 -12.93 10.04
CA ALA A 216 5.32 -13.12 10.45
C ALA A 216 4.50 -13.91 9.43
N ILE A 217 4.78 -13.76 8.13
CA ILE A 217 4.04 -14.41 7.04
C ILE A 217 4.88 -15.59 6.52
N ALA A 218 4.47 -16.80 6.88
CA ALA A 218 5.18 -18.02 6.49
C ALA A 218 5.22 -18.18 4.95
N GLY A 219 6.36 -18.61 4.41
CA GLY A 219 6.55 -18.82 2.97
C GLY A 219 6.68 -17.53 2.14
N SER A 220 6.61 -16.34 2.76
CA SER A 220 6.79 -15.07 2.04
C SER A 220 8.24 -14.86 1.59
N ARG A 221 8.40 -14.18 0.43
CA ARG A 221 9.71 -13.76 -0.10
C ARG A 221 9.89 -12.26 0.14
N LEU A 222 11.10 -11.85 0.51
CA LEU A 222 11.46 -10.43 0.70
C LEU A 222 12.50 -10.02 -0.33
N GLU A 223 12.15 -9.01 -1.12
CA GLU A 223 13.02 -8.32 -2.05
C GLU A 223 13.29 -6.90 -1.58
N VAL A 224 14.53 -6.44 -1.70
CA VAL A 224 14.95 -5.11 -1.22
C VAL A 224 15.51 -4.30 -2.38
N LEU A 225 14.90 -3.14 -2.63
CA LEU A 225 15.34 -2.21 -3.67
C LEU A 225 16.02 -0.98 -3.05
N ALA A 226 16.99 -0.39 -3.74
CA ALA A 226 17.72 0.80 -3.26
C ALA A 226 16.89 2.09 -3.42
N THR A 227 15.70 2.12 -2.83
CA THR A 227 14.67 3.17 -2.95
C THR A 227 14.22 3.68 -1.58
N GLY A 228 13.40 4.74 -1.59
CA GLY A 228 12.55 5.14 -0.47
C GLY A 228 11.29 4.28 -0.38
N HIS A 229 10.19 4.87 0.11
CA HIS A 229 8.92 4.22 0.45
C HIS A 229 8.09 3.72 -0.75
N LEU A 230 8.43 4.10 -1.99
CA LEU A 230 7.68 3.72 -3.20
C LEU A 230 8.60 3.06 -4.24
N PRO A 231 9.04 1.81 -4.04
CA PRO A 231 9.91 1.10 -4.97
C PRO A 231 9.39 1.06 -6.41
N PHE A 232 8.08 0.87 -6.60
CA PHE A 232 7.43 0.82 -7.91
C PHE A 232 7.44 2.16 -8.66
N SER A 233 7.52 3.28 -7.95
CA SER A 233 7.65 4.62 -8.53
C SER A 233 9.11 4.98 -8.79
N SER A 234 9.99 4.68 -7.83
CA SER A 234 11.41 5.05 -7.87
C SER A 234 12.22 4.22 -8.88
N GLN A 235 11.96 2.92 -8.93
CA GLN A 235 12.63 1.97 -9.82
C GLN A 235 11.60 1.06 -10.51
N PRO A 236 10.75 1.58 -11.42
CA PRO A 236 9.66 0.81 -12.03
C PRO A 236 10.14 -0.48 -12.69
N ARG A 237 11.23 -0.42 -13.47
CA ARG A 237 11.81 -1.60 -14.14
C ARG A 237 12.34 -2.63 -13.14
N GLY A 238 13.02 -2.17 -12.08
CA GLY A 238 13.52 -3.05 -11.00
C GLY A 238 12.37 -3.70 -10.25
N PHE A 239 11.31 -2.94 -9.96
CA PHE A 239 10.10 -3.46 -9.32
C PHE A 239 9.40 -4.50 -10.21
N LEU A 240 9.20 -4.21 -11.51
CA LEU A 240 8.61 -5.15 -12.45
C LEU A 240 9.45 -6.43 -12.63
N ALA A 241 10.77 -6.33 -12.55
CA ALA A 241 11.66 -7.49 -12.65
C ALA A 241 11.48 -8.50 -11.51
N VAL A 242 11.15 -8.03 -10.30
CA VAL A 242 10.85 -8.91 -9.15
C VAL A 242 9.37 -9.30 -9.10
N LEU A 243 8.48 -8.47 -9.63
CA LEU A 243 7.03 -8.71 -9.63
C LEU A 243 6.62 -9.73 -10.70
N ALA A 244 7.15 -9.64 -11.93
CA ALA A 244 6.70 -10.46 -13.07
C ALA A 244 6.83 -11.97 -12.83
N PRO A 245 7.93 -12.52 -12.27
CA PRO A 245 8.01 -13.93 -11.92
C PRO A 245 6.92 -14.35 -10.92
N PHE A 246 6.67 -13.52 -9.90
CA PHE A 246 5.64 -13.79 -8.91
C PHE A 246 4.24 -13.82 -9.52
N LEU A 247 3.89 -12.87 -10.37
CA LEU A 247 2.59 -12.86 -11.06
C LEU A 247 2.42 -14.10 -11.94
N GLY A 248 3.48 -14.53 -12.65
CA GLY A 248 3.47 -15.75 -13.46
C GLY A 248 3.26 -17.02 -12.65
N GLU A 249 3.70 -17.06 -11.38
CA GLU A 249 3.48 -18.20 -10.49
C GLU A 249 2.02 -18.25 -9.95
N VAL A 250 1.44 -17.10 -9.60
CA VAL A 250 0.14 -17.06 -8.89
C VAL A 250 -1.05 -16.83 -9.83
N GLN A 251 -0.85 -16.22 -10.96
CA GLN A 251 -1.85 -15.97 -12.00
C GLN A 251 -1.22 -16.09 -13.40
N PRO A 252 -0.90 -17.30 -13.87
CA PRO A 252 -0.32 -17.45 -15.20
C PRO A 252 -1.29 -16.89 -16.25
N CYS A 253 -0.79 -15.96 -17.08
CA CYS A 253 -1.54 -15.52 -18.26
C CYS A 253 -1.79 -16.74 -19.15
N SER A 254 -3.06 -16.98 -19.49
CA SER A 254 -3.38 -18.02 -20.47
C SER A 254 -2.66 -17.65 -21.77
N SER A 255 -1.72 -18.48 -22.20
CA SER A 255 -1.13 -18.37 -23.55
C SER A 255 -2.26 -18.48 -24.57
N ARG A 256 -2.56 -17.39 -25.26
CA ARG A 256 -3.43 -17.40 -26.43
C ARG A 256 -2.66 -17.96 -27.62
#